data_aa06161be6045fc62178263d6c704dba
#
_entry.id   aa06161be6045fc62178263d6c704dba
#
_cell.length_a   1.000
_cell.length_b   1.000
_cell.length_c   1.000
_cell.angle_alpha   90.00
_cell.angle_beta   90.00
_cell.angle_gamma   90.00
#
_symmetry.space_group_name_H-M   'P 1'
#
loop_
_entity.id
_entity.type
_entity.pdbx_description
1 polymer ?
#
loop_
_entity_poly.entity_id
_entity_poly.type
_entity_poly.pdbx_seq_one_letter_code
_entity_poly.pdbx_strand_id
1 'polypeptide(L)'
;MKKLLLSIISIVAIQTSFAQTKEYTNGVFILNEDWFGHSNGTINFLNQDHTVDYNIYKTANPNEELGVTPPFATIYGDNFYIVSKQGNRLVVADAKNLEQKASFTNIGGDGRSFVGVDTKTGYIGTTSGLYLFDIENMVQGALIEGTDKVGSLANMIRTSTYVFAVTQKGGILVIDPKAHTIKQTITGNFISVVQTKDGNVWGALANKLVKIDPVSLATSEVAIPTKTIPNTWGAWNAGSFSASSQENAIYFFPGAGWSISPTMVKYDVDKNEFNENFATIPGQDEQYKQAIYGAGLRVDPVTDELIVTTTESGFGSHYQKNWIHKFDNKGNLTNTIQLEDYYWFQSLPVFPDNAAPKINELETTYHINSPTVIDLKDKVSDEDNLAIAIVKDLEILENDNVAEISINEKDELVINPLKNGTAKIKLSFNSNGKVVAQTISISTAVLGTNDLTKSLINVYPNPVNNILFIETKEESKAEIFALTGTKITEKTLQKGKNQLDVSSLLKGVYIIKVNNSTFKVIKK
;
A
#
# COMPACT_ATOMS: atom_id res chain seq x y z
N MET A 1 -37.09 70.22 39.13
CA MET A 1 -35.80 69.51 39.19
C MET A 1 -36.02 68.02 38.95
N LYS A 2 -35.81 67.60 37.74
CA LYS A 2 -35.92 66.16 37.35
C LYS A 2 -34.53 65.53 37.43
N LYS A 3 -34.34 64.55 38.32
CA LYS A 3 -33.11 63.78 38.43
C LYS A 3 -33.12 62.72 37.37
N LEU A 4 -32.16 62.74 36.42
CA LEU A 4 -31.93 61.72 35.43
C LEU A 4 -31.04 60.63 36.08
N LEU A 5 -31.56 59.40 36.23
CA LEU A 5 -30.79 58.24 36.66
C LEU A 5 -30.16 57.64 35.40
N LEU A 6 -28.82 57.68 35.26
CA LEU A 6 -28.07 56.95 34.23
C LEU A 6 -27.77 55.58 34.82
N SER A 7 -28.41 54.56 34.24
CA SER A 7 -28.07 53.13 34.48
C SER A 7 -26.95 52.73 33.52
N ILE A 8 -25.73 52.52 34.06
CA ILE A 8 -24.62 51.94 33.33
C ILE A 8 -24.82 50.41 33.28
N ILE A 9 -25.20 49.87 32.15
CA ILE A 9 -25.19 48.41 31.90
C ILE A 9 -23.78 48.02 31.49
N SER A 10 -23.05 47.41 32.44
CA SER A 10 -21.76 46.79 32.15
C SER A 10 -22.00 45.47 31.38
N ILE A 11 -21.75 45.48 30.10
CA ILE A 11 -21.70 44.24 29.30
C ILE A 11 -20.39 43.57 29.63
N VAL A 12 -20.44 42.50 30.44
CA VAL A 12 -19.31 41.59 30.63
C VAL A 12 -19.25 40.70 29.36
N ALA A 13 -18.38 41.04 28.45
CA ALA A 13 -18.03 40.15 27.33
C ALA A 13 -17.26 38.95 27.90
N ILE A 14 -17.94 37.83 28.07
CA ILE A 14 -17.29 36.54 28.31
C ILE A 14 -16.56 36.20 27.02
N GLN A 15 -15.26 36.49 26.95
CA GLN A 15 -14.37 35.92 25.95
C GLN A 15 -14.20 34.44 26.31
N THR A 16 -14.98 33.57 25.70
CA THR A 16 -14.65 32.15 25.63
C THR A 16 -13.43 32.05 24.71
N SER A 17 -12.23 32.08 25.27
CA SER A 17 -11.05 31.61 24.56
C SER A 17 -11.28 30.10 24.32
N PHE A 18 -11.66 29.74 23.10
CA PHE A 18 -11.48 28.36 22.67
C PHE A 18 -9.97 28.14 22.72
N ALA A 19 -9.50 27.37 23.69
CA ALA A 19 -8.14 26.86 23.66
C ALA A 19 -8.00 26.07 22.34
N GLN A 20 -7.11 26.54 21.49
CA GLN A 20 -6.82 25.81 20.25
C GLN A 20 -6.29 24.45 20.67
N THR A 21 -6.97 23.37 20.27
CA THR A 21 -6.55 22.00 20.56
C THR A 21 -5.14 21.80 20.00
N LYS A 22 -4.20 21.34 20.82
CA LYS A 22 -2.83 21.09 20.38
C LYS A 22 -2.83 20.03 19.29
N GLU A 23 -2.12 20.29 18.19
CA GLU A 23 -1.89 19.31 17.14
C GLU A 23 -0.49 18.68 17.28
N TYR A 24 -0.42 17.37 17.14
CA TYR A 24 0.79 16.55 17.28
C TYR A 24 1.29 16.12 15.89
N THR A 25 1.90 17.04 15.17
CA THR A 25 2.34 16.85 13.78
C THR A 25 3.86 16.76 13.60
N ASN A 26 4.65 17.25 14.58
CA ASN A 26 6.11 17.31 14.49
C ASN A 26 6.76 16.57 15.66
N GLY A 27 6.96 15.29 15.51
CA GLY A 27 7.52 14.42 16.54
C GLY A 27 7.14 12.97 16.37
N VAL A 28 7.05 12.23 17.47
CA VAL A 28 6.78 10.80 17.46
C VAL A 28 5.78 10.46 18.56
N PHE A 29 4.69 9.79 18.21
CA PHE A 29 3.80 9.16 19.18
C PHE A 29 4.47 7.92 19.76
N ILE A 30 4.43 7.80 21.08
CA ILE A 30 4.92 6.62 21.80
C ILE A 30 3.71 5.94 22.43
N LEU A 31 3.31 4.82 21.86
CA LEU A 31 2.27 3.97 22.41
C LEU A 31 2.84 3.19 23.61
N ASN A 32 2.14 3.19 24.73
CA ASN A 32 2.55 2.52 25.96
C ASN A 32 1.51 1.46 26.36
N GLU A 33 1.97 0.27 26.73
CA GLU A 33 1.11 -0.76 27.32
C GLU A 33 0.71 -0.44 28.75
N ASP A 34 1.50 0.38 29.41
CA ASP A 34 1.41 0.70 30.83
C ASP A 34 1.46 -0.55 31.73
N TRP A 35 1.13 -0.41 32.99
CA TRP A 35 1.26 -1.49 33.97
C TRP A 35 0.14 -2.53 33.79
N PHE A 36 0.46 -3.62 33.13
CA PHE A 36 -0.48 -4.71 32.86
C PHE A 36 -1.25 -5.16 34.14
N GLY A 37 -2.56 -5.21 34.02
CA GLY A 37 -3.48 -5.57 35.11
C GLY A 37 -3.74 -4.46 36.14
N HIS A 38 -3.13 -3.27 36.00
CA HIS A 38 -3.30 -2.12 36.89
C HIS A 38 -3.79 -0.87 36.19
N SER A 39 -3.39 -0.65 34.94
CA SER A 39 -3.77 0.54 34.16
C SER A 39 -4.10 0.18 32.73
N ASN A 40 -4.84 1.06 32.06
CA ASN A 40 -5.03 1.04 30.62
C ASN A 40 -3.80 1.62 29.93
N GLY A 41 -3.62 1.31 28.65
CA GLY A 41 -2.54 1.90 27.86
C GLY A 41 -2.67 3.41 27.70
N THR A 42 -1.55 4.05 27.37
CA THR A 42 -1.46 5.49 27.17
C THR A 42 -0.71 5.83 25.89
N ILE A 43 -0.72 7.11 25.51
CA ILE A 43 0.09 7.65 24.43
C ILE A 43 0.82 8.89 24.94
N ASN A 44 2.14 8.89 24.77
CA ASN A 44 2.99 10.06 24.95
C ASN A 44 3.41 10.61 23.58
N PHE A 45 3.86 11.85 23.53
CA PHE A 45 4.38 12.45 22.31
C PHE A 45 5.75 13.08 22.55
N LEU A 46 6.74 12.57 21.85
CA LEU A 46 8.08 13.16 21.80
C LEU A 46 8.07 14.28 20.76
N ASN A 47 8.17 15.52 21.23
CA ASN A 47 8.24 16.70 20.39
C ASN A 47 9.62 16.81 19.69
N GLN A 48 9.70 17.60 18.63
CA GLN A 48 10.93 17.82 17.88
C GLN A 48 12.04 18.50 18.72
N ASP A 49 11.68 19.30 19.72
CA ASP A 49 12.60 19.93 20.68
C ASP A 49 13.05 18.99 21.82
N HIS A 50 12.70 17.71 21.73
CA HIS A 50 12.98 16.63 22.69
C HIS A 50 12.20 16.72 24.01
N THR A 51 11.24 17.61 24.14
CA THR A 51 10.28 17.56 25.25
C THR A 51 9.26 16.46 25.03
N VAL A 52 8.65 15.96 26.13
CA VAL A 52 7.64 14.90 26.06
C VAL A 52 6.33 15.40 26.66
N ASP A 53 5.25 15.27 25.87
CA ASP A 53 3.90 15.43 26.38
C ASP A 53 3.38 14.06 26.81
N TYR A 54 2.96 13.94 28.05
CA TYR A 54 2.50 12.68 28.63
C TYR A 54 0.99 12.54 28.57
N ASN A 55 0.50 11.30 28.39
CA ASN A 55 -0.93 10.95 28.44
C ASN A 55 -1.81 11.81 27.53
N ILE A 56 -1.35 12.11 26.34
CA ILE A 56 -2.00 13.04 25.42
C ILE A 56 -3.39 12.60 24.99
N TYR A 57 -3.63 11.27 24.87
CA TYR A 57 -4.97 10.76 24.59
C TYR A 57 -5.96 11.06 25.73
N LYS A 58 -5.56 10.84 26.99
CA LYS A 58 -6.39 11.15 28.17
C LYS A 58 -6.62 12.64 28.31
N THR A 59 -5.64 13.45 27.94
CA THR A 59 -5.77 14.92 27.95
C THR A 59 -6.81 15.40 26.94
N ALA A 60 -6.82 14.82 25.73
CA ALA A 60 -7.83 15.11 24.71
C ALA A 60 -9.23 14.54 25.04
N ASN A 61 -9.28 13.42 25.78
CA ASN A 61 -10.50 12.68 26.09
C ASN A 61 -10.62 12.38 27.61
N PRO A 62 -10.93 13.36 28.45
CA PRO A 62 -10.89 13.20 29.92
C PRO A 62 -11.77 12.07 30.49
N ASN A 63 -12.84 11.71 29.81
CA ASN A 63 -13.79 10.68 30.25
C ASN A 63 -13.59 9.32 29.55
N GLU A 64 -12.64 9.22 28.62
CA GLU A 64 -12.39 8.02 27.81
C GLU A 64 -11.05 7.38 28.19
N GLU A 65 -10.91 6.09 27.88
CA GLU A 65 -9.69 5.32 28.12
C GLU A 65 -9.34 4.51 26.88
N LEU A 66 -8.05 4.29 26.67
CA LEU A 66 -7.58 3.23 25.75
C LEU A 66 -7.89 1.85 26.35
N GLY A 67 -7.68 0.81 25.59
CA GLY A 67 -7.76 -0.56 26.11
C GLY A 67 -6.51 -0.95 26.93
N VAL A 68 -6.55 -2.17 27.44
CA VAL A 68 -5.44 -2.77 28.20
C VAL A 68 -4.44 -3.39 27.23
N THR A 69 -3.14 -3.17 27.48
CA THR A 69 -2.04 -3.71 26.68
C THR A 69 -2.23 -3.45 25.19
N PRO A 70 -2.13 -2.20 24.72
CA PRO A 70 -2.15 -1.89 23.29
C PRO A 70 -0.81 -2.26 22.63
N PRO A 71 -0.76 -3.34 21.84
CA PRO A 71 0.46 -3.78 21.16
C PRO A 71 0.70 -3.06 19.84
N PHE A 72 -0.30 -2.35 19.31
CA PHE A 72 -0.27 -1.81 17.97
C PHE A 72 -1.07 -0.53 17.82
N ALA A 73 -0.53 0.40 17.07
CA ALA A 73 -1.26 1.56 16.58
C ALA A 73 -0.71 1.97 15.21
N THR A 74 -1.54 2.63 14.42
CA THR A 74 -1.17 3.16 13.10
C THR A 74 -2.07 4.33 12.71
N ILE A 75 -1.55 5.24 11.91
CA ILE A 75 -2.31 6.30 11.26
C ILE A 75 -2.72 5.82 9.87
N TYR A 76 -3.96 6.09 9.48
CA TYR A 76 -4.46 5.89 8.12
C TYR A 76 -5.47 6.98 7.78
N GLY A 77 -5.17 7.81 6.78
CA GLY A 77 -5.90 9.02 6.48
C GLY A 77 -5.86 10.00 7.66
N ASP A 78 -7.01 10.51 8.06
CA ASP A 78 -7.16 11.43 9.19
C ASP A 78 -7.48 10.70 10.52
N ASN A 79 -7.20 9.40 10.60
CA ASN A 79 -7.53 8.60 11.77
C ASN A 79 -6.30 7.90 12.35
N PHE A 80 -6.22 7.89 13.67
CA PHE A 80 -5.29 7.11 14.45
C PHE A 80 -6.03 5.89 15.01
N TYR A 81 -5.62 4.71 14.62
CA TYR A 81 -6.20 3.43 15.03
C TYR A 81 -5.32 2.83 16.12
N ILE A 82 -5.82 2.72 17.34
CA ILE A 82 -5.15 2.13 18.49
C ILE A 82 -5.81 0.79 18.79
N VAL A 83 -5.05 -0.29 18.66
CA VAL A 83 -5.55 -1.66 18.87
C VAL A 83 -5.02 -2.18 20.19
N SER A 84 -5.92 -2.66 21.06
CA SER A 84 -5.59 -3.18 22.38
C SER A 84 -6.01 -4.64 22.54
N LYS A 85 -5.34 -5.34 23.42
CA LYS A 85 -5.64 -6.73 23.75
C LYS A 85 -7.03 -6.87 24.35
N GLN A 86 -7.38 -6.04 25.31
CA GLN A 86 -8.64 -6.11 26.07
C GLN A 86 -9.22 -4.72 26.34
N GLY A 87 -10.41 -4.66 26.88
CA GLY A 87 -11.12 -3.40 27.16
C GLY A 87 -11.63 -2.76 25.87
N ASN A 88 -11.27 -1.52 25.61
CA ASN A 88 -11.49 -0.85 24.34
C ASN A 88 -10.50 -1.39 23.31
N ARG A 89 -10.84 -2.51 22.66
CA ARG A 89 -9.97 -3.27 21.78
C ARG A 89 -9.57 -2.53 20.50
N LEU A 90 -10.40 -1.61 20.06
CA LEU A 90 -10.07 -0.67 19.00
C LEU A 90 -10.58 0.70 19.41
N VAL A 91 -9.69 1.68 19.41
CA VAL A 91 -10.03 3.09 19.51
C VAL A 91 -9.64 3.76 18.20
N VAL A 92 -10.53 4.55 17.65
CA VAL A 92 -10.28 5.42 16.49
C VAL A 92 -10.33 6.85 16.99
N ALA A 93 -9.22 7.56 16.82
CA ALA A 93 -9.08 8.95 17.20
C ALA A 93 -8.67 9.81 15.99
N ASP A 94 -8.76 11.11 16.12
CA ASP A 94 -8.20 12.03 15.13
C ASP A 94 -6.67 11.91 15.11
N ALA A 95 -6.06 11.85 13.94
CA ALA A 95 -4.63 11.61 13.80
C ALA A 95 -3.75 12.75 14.32
N LYS A 96 -4.28 13.96 14.45
CA LYS A 96 -3.52 15.15 14.87
C LYS A 96 -3.71 15.51 16.33
N ASN A 97 -4.95 15.51 16.83
CA ASN A 97 -5.27 16.01 18.16
C ASN A 97 -5.73 14.90 19.12
N LEU A 98 -5.85 13.65 18.65
CA LEU A 98 -6.27 12.45 19.38
C LEU A 98 -7.70 12.52 19.97
N GLU A 99 -8.56 13.43 19.53
CA GLU A 99 -9.97 13.39 19.89
C GLU A 99 -10.60 12.07 19.44
N GLN A 100 -11.26 11.35 20.34
CA GLN A 100 -11.87 10.06 20.04
C GLN A 100 -13.04 10.22 19.07
N LYS A 101 -13.00 9.46 17.97
CA LYS A 101 -14.09 9.35 17.00
C LYS A 101 -14.98 8.12 17.26
N ALA A 102 -14.36 7.00 17.65
CA ALA A 102 -15.08 5.76 17.98
C ALA A 102 -14.27 4.85 18.91
N SER A 103 -14.96 3.95 19.62
CA SER A 103 -14.33 2.88 20.41
C SER A 103 -15.14 1.59 20.36
N PHE A 104 -14.43 0.44 20.41
CA PHE A 104 -15.03 -0.89 20.25
C PHE A 104 -14.46 -1.84 21.31
N THR A 105 -15.31 -2.36 22.14
CA THR A 105 -14.94 -3.38 23.13
C THR A 105 -14.95 -4.80 22.54
N ASN A 106 -15.68 -5.02 21.48
CA ASN A 106 -15.73 -6.29 20.76
C ASN A 106 -15.35 -6.10 19.29
N ILE A 107 -14.29 -6.77 18.86
CA ILE A 107 -13.78 -6.79 17.48
C ILE A 107 -13.56 -8.22 16.96
N GLY A 108 -14.30 -9.19 17.51
CA GLY A 108 -14.21 -10.59 17.13
C GLY A 108 -13.11 -11.41 17.82
N GLY A 109 -12.31 -10.80 18.69
CA GLY A 109 -11.21 -11.42 19.44
C GLY A 109 -10.39 -10.38 20.17
N ASP A 110 -9.30 -10.78 20.83
CA ASP A 110 -8.33 -9.83 21.38
C ASP A 110 -7.60 -9.14 20.22
N GLY A 111 -7.44 -7.82 20.33
CA GLY A 111 -6.86 -7.01 19.25
C GLY A 111 -5.37 -7.26 19.04
N ARG A 112 -4.95 -7.21 17.78
CA ARG A 112 -3.55 -7.46 17.37
C ARG A 112 -2.97 -6.37 16.48
N SER A 113 -3.69 -5.97 15.43
CA SER A 113 -3.21 -5.02 14.45
C SER A 113 -4.33 -4.42 13.61
N PHE A 114 -4.02 -3.38 12.86
CA PHE A 114 -4.90 -2.76 11.88
C PHE A 114 -4.09 -2.43 10.62
N VAL A 115 -4.74 -2.47 9.45
CA VAL A 115 -4.19 -1.95 8.20
C VAL A 115 -5.29 -1.30 7.37
N GLY A 116 -5.06 -0.11 6.85
CA GLY A 116 -5.93 0.49 5.86
C GLY A 116 -5.79 -0.20 4.50
N VAL A 117 -6.88 -0.40 3.80
CA VAL A 117 -6.91 -1.10 2.51
C VAL A 117 -7.17 -0.13 1.36
N ASP A 118 -8.23 0.64 1.49
CA ASP A 118 -8.63 1.73 0.59
C ASP A 118 -9.31 2.84 1.41
N THR A 119 -9.91 3.84 0.76
CA THR A 119 -10.55 4.98 1.45
C THR A 119 -11.74 4.61 2.33
N LYS A 120 -12.32 3.42 2.15
CA LYS A 120 -13.53 2.95 2.83
C LYS A 120 -13.28 1.74 3.73
N THR A 121 -12.25 0.97 3.42
CA THR A 121 -12.04 -0.35 4.03
C THR A 121 -10.71 -0.41 4.76
N GLY A 122 -10.75 -0.92 5.97
CA GLY A 122 -9.59 -1.38 6.73
C GLY A 122 -9.77 -2.85 7.14
N TYR A 123 -8.69 -3.46 7.62
CA TYR A 123 -8.73 -4.78 8.23
C TYR A 123 -8.28 -4.74 9.68
N ILE A 124 -9.01 -5.40 10.56
CA ILE A 124 -8.66 -5.57 11.97
C ILE A 124 -8.15 -6.99 12.16
N GLY A 125 -6.89 -7.13 12.57
CA GLY A 125 -6.28 -8.39 12.97
C GLY A 125 -6.55 -8.70 14.44
N THR A 126 -7.04 -9.91 14.74
CA THR A 126 -7.36 -10.37 16.09
C THR A 126 -6.75 -11.74 16.38
N THR A 127 -6.96 -12.27 17.58
CA THR A 127 -6.65 -13.67 17.93
C THR A 127 -7.53 -14.69 17.23
N SER A 128 -8.66 -14.26 16.65
CA SER A 128 -9.70 -15.14 16.09
C SER A 128 -9.86 -15.00 14.58
N GLY A 129 -9.06 -14.14 13.94
CA GLY A 129 -9.10 -13.94 12.50
C GLY A 129 -8.95 -12.48 12.08
N LEU A 130 -9.19 -12.24 10.82
CA LEU A 130 -9.09 -10.94 10.16
C LEU A 130 -10.49 -10.47 9.79
N TYR A 131 -10.86 -9.29 10.27
CA TYR A 131 -12.19 -8.72 10.07
C TYR A 131 -12.11 -7.47 9.19
N LEU A 132 -13.10 -7.28 8.34
CA LEU A 132 -13.32 -6.02 7.64
C LEU A 132 -13.65 -4.91 8.63
N PHE A 133 -13.28 -3.69 8.30
CA PHE A 133 -13.67 -2.49 9.00
C PHE A 133 -14.09 -1.41 7.99
N ASP A 134 -15.31 -0.93 8.13
CA ASP A 134 -15.80 0.22 7.35
C ASP A 134 -15.25 1.49 7.99
N ILE A 135 -14.32 2.15 7.30
CA ILE A 135 -13.64 3.36 7.77
C ILE A 135 -14.59 4.56 7.77
N GLU A 136 -15.48 4.64 6.80
CA GLU A 136 -16.37 5.78 6.59
C GLU A 136 -17.50 5.80 7.64
N ASN A 137 -18.08 4.63 7.93
CA ASN A 137 -19.18 4.48 8.88
C ASN A 137 -18.72 4.06 10.28
N MET A 138 -17.42 3.79 10.49
CA MET A 138 -16.86 3.29 11.74
C MET A 138 -17.58 2.03 12.23
N VAL A 139 -17.64 0.99 11.40
CA VAL A 139 -18.33 -0.27 11.69
C VAL A 139 -17.44 -1.47 11.38
N GLN A 140 -17.37 -2.40 12.33
CA GLN A 140 -16.76 -3.71 12.08
C GLN A 140 -17.62 -4.50 11.10
N GLY A 141 -16.99 -5.04 10.06
CA GLY A 141 -17.59 -5.90 9.05
C GLY A 141 -17.41 -7.40 9.33
N ALA A 142 -17.57 -8.19 8.28
CA ALA A 142 -17.46 -9.63 8.33
C ALA A 142 -16.02 -10.14 8.53
N LEU A 143 -15.90 -11.36 9.05
CA LEU A 143 -14.65 -12.13 9.04
C LEU A 143 -14.27 -12.46 7.59
N ILE A 144 -13.00 -12.27 7.22
CA ILE A 144 -12.48 -12.76 5.95
C ILE A 144 -12.35 -14.28 6.04
N GLU A 145 -13.00 -14.98 5.12
CA GLU A 145 -13.14 -16.44 5.12
C GLU A 145 -11.76 -17.14 5.17
N GLY A 146 -11.65 -18.14 6.05
CA GLY A 146 -10.45 -18.95 6.24
C GLY A 146 -9.41 -18.36 7.19
N THR A 147 -9.55 -17.10 7.62
CA THR A 147 -8.58 -16.46 8.53
C THR A 147 -8.78 -16.87 9.99
N ASP A 148 -9.89 -17.49 10.35
CA ASP A 148 -10.16 -18.06 11.67
C ASP A 148 -9.39 -19.36 11.96
N LYS A 149 -8.75 -19.96 10.93
CA LYS A 149 -8.03 -21.24 11.02
C LYS A 149 -6.53 -21.11 11.23
N VAL A 150 -5.99 -19.90 11.17
CA VAL A 150 -4.54 -19.65 11.15
C VAL A 150 -3.97 -19.13 12.49
N GLY A 151 -4.77 -19.14 13.54
CA GLY A 151 -4.39 -18.59 14.86
C GLY A 151 -4.44 -17.07 14.89
N SER A 152 -3.71 -16.48 15.84
CA SER A 152 -3.62 -15.02 15.96
C SER A 152 -3.00 -14.38 14.74
N LEU A 153 -3.44 -13.17 14.42
CA LEU A 153 -2.78 -12.27 13.48
C LEU A 153 -1.61 -11.53 14.20
N ALA A 154 -0.62 -11.06 13.46
CA ALA A 154 0.39 -10.11 13.90
C ALA A 154 0.31 -8.85 13.04
N ASN A 155 1.45 -8.23 12.71
CA ASN A 155 1.45 -7.06 11.85
C ASN A 155 1.03 -7.41 10.42
N MET A 156 0.52 -6.40 9.76
CA MET A 156 0.09 -6.43 8.36
C MET A 156 0.69 -5.25 7.62
N ILE A 157 0.92 -5.42 6.33
CA ILE A 157 1.30 -4.34 5.42
C ILE A 157 0.40 -4.34 4.19
N ARG A 158 0.18 -3.15 3.62
CA ARG A 158 -0.50 -2.94 2.34
C ARG A 158 0.53 -2.51 1.31
N THR A 159 0.72 -3.32 0.26
CA THR A 159 1.46 -2.92 -0.94
C THR A 159 0.50 -2.26 -1.96
N SER A 160 0.95 -1.80 -3.08
CA SER A 160 0.05 -1.28 -4.12
C SER A 160 -0.99 -2.32 -4.59
N THR A 161 -0.68 -3.61 -4.49
CA THR A 161 -1.49 -4.71 -5.04
C THR A 161 -2.22 -5.53 -3.96
N TYR A 162 -1.51 -5.98 -2.91
CA TYR A 162 -2.03 -6.93 -1.93
C TYR A 162 -1.86 -6.47 -0.49
N VAL A 163 -2.59 -7.11 0.44
CA VAL A 163 -2.31 -7.06 1.87
C VAL A 163 -1.57 -8.34 2.26
N PHE A 164 -0.47 -8.18 2.99
CA PHE A 164 0.32 -9.29 3.57
C PHE A 164 0.07 -9.31 5.07
N ALA A 165 -0.50 -10.39 5.57
CA ALA A 165 -0.86 -10.54 6.98
C ALA A 165 -0.11 -11.71 7.60
N VAL A 166 0.69 -11.44 8.63
CA VAL A 166 1.42 -12.48 9.38
C VAL A 166 0.47 -13.20 10.31
N THR A 167 0.53 -14.53 10.32
CA THR A 167 -0.32 -15.39 11.15
C THR A 167 0.50 -16.34 11.99
N GLN A 168 -0.01 -16.69 13.17
CA GLN A 168 0.69 -17.55 14.13
C GLN A 168 0.92 -18.97 13.62
N LYS A 169 -0.02 -19.51 12.83
CA LYS A 169 -0.02 -20.93 12.39
C LYS A 169 -0.07 -21.11 10.87
N GLY A 170 -0.41 -20.08 10.14
CA GLY A 170 -0.63 -20.16 8.69
C GLY A 170 0.51 -19.61 7.82
N GLY A 171 1.46 -18.90 8.42
CA GLY A 171 2.48 -18.18 7.66
C GLY A 171 2.07 -16.75 7.33
N ILE A 172 2.37 -16.26 6.12
CA ILE A 172 1.89 -14.96 5.63
C ILE A 172 0.73 -15.20 4.67
N LEU A 173 -0.43 -14.68 4.98
CA LEU A 173 -1.57 -14.63 4.05
C LEU A 173 -1.39 -13.47 3.10
N VAL A 174 -1.49 -13.73 1.80
CA VAL A 174 -1.60 -12.73 0.74
C VAL A 174 -3.07 -12.57 0.41
N ILE A 175 -3.61 -11.39 0.65
CA ILE A 175 -5.05 -11.12 0.53
C ILE A 175 -5.28 -10.17 -0.63
N ASP A 176 -6.21 -10.56 -1.51
CA ASP A 176 -6.73 -9.68 -2.55
C ASP A 176 -7.65 -8.64 -1.90
N PRO A 177 -7.27 -7.35 -1.92
CA PRO A 177 -8.03 -6.30 -1.25
C PRO A 177 -9.33 -5.92 -1.97
N LYS A 178 -9.50 -6.31 -3.25
CA LYS A 178 -10.72 -6.05 -4.02
C LYS A 178 -11.79 -7.12 -3.76
N ALA A 179 -11.35 -8.38 -3.68
CA ALA A 179 -12.24 -9.50 -3.42
C ALA A 179 -12.38 -9.82 -1.92
N HIS A 180 -11.50 -9.29 -1.07
CA HIS A 180 -11.38 -9.63 0.36
C HIS A 180 -11.21 -11.12 0.61
N THR A 181 -10.37 -11.78 -0.20
CA THR A 181 -10.14 -13.23 -0.14
C THR A 181 -8.65 -13.54 -0.07
N ILE A 182 -8.31 -14.69 0.51
CA ILE A 182 -6.94 -15.18 0.53
C ILE A 182 -6.57 -15.65 -0.88
N LYS A 183 -5.64 -14.96 -1.53
CA LYS A 183 -5.10 -15.32 -2.86
C LYS A 183 -4.06 -16.43 -2.73
N GLN A 184 -3.18 -16.33 -1.75
CA GLN A 184 -2.09 -17.28 -1.51
C GLN A 184 -1.69 -17.28 -0.04
N THR A 185 -1.09 -18.38 0.40
CA THR A 185 -0.41 -18.49 1.69
C THR A 185 1.05 -18.82 1.47
N ILE A 186 1.94 -17.98 2.03
CA ILE A 186 3.38 -18.23 2.07
C ILE A 186 3.67 -18.93 3.38
N THR A 187 3.96 -20.24 3.32
CA THR A 187 4.12 -21.09 4.50
C THR A 187 5.41 -20.80 5.24
N GLY A 188 5.38 -20.81 6.58
CA GLY A 188 6.53 -20.59 7.44
C GLY A 188 6.12 -20.09 8.82
N ASN A 189 7.02 -20.19 9.79
CA ASN A 189 6.82 -19.66 11.13
C ASN A 189 7.25 -18.18 11.18
N PHE A 190 6.56 -17.35 10.41
CA PHE A 190 6.90 -15.93 10.31
C PHE A 190 6.59 -15.20 11.62
N ILE A 191 7.42 -14.19 11.89
CA ILE A 191 7.36 -13.36 13.10
C ILE A 191 6.85 -11.97 12.74
N SER A 192 7.30 -11.42 11.61
CA SER A 192 6.95 -10.07 11.15
C SER A 192 7.07 -9.95 9.63
N VAL A 193 6.56 -8.87 9.07
CA VAL A 193 6.63 -8.53 7.65
C VAL A 193 6.83 -7.02 7.48
N VAL A 194 7.67 -6.63 6.51
CA VAL A 194 7.87 -5.23 6.12
C VAL A 194 7.97 -5.13 4.60
N GLN A 195 7.79 -3.93 4.05
CA GLN A 195 8.11 -3.62 2.66
C GLN A 195 9.33 -2.69 2.63
N THR A 196 10.28 -2.96 1.72
CA THR A 196 11.48 -2.14 1.53
C THR A 196 11.31 -1.15 0.36
N LYS A 197 12.22 -0.20 0.27
CA LYS A 197 12.20 0.88 -0.74
C LYS A 197 12.14 0.37 -2.19
N ASP A 198 12.75 -0.78 -2.47
CA ASP A 198 12.71 -1.44 -3.79
C ASP A 198 11.36 -2.10 -4.12
N GLY A 199 10.40 -2.01 -3.20
CA GLY A 199 9.04 -2.56 -3.33
C GLY A 199 8.90 -4.01 -2.89
N ASN A 200 9.98 -4.73 -2.64
CA ASN A 200 9.90 -6.12 -2.18
C ASN A 200 9.34 -6.20 -0.76
N VAL A 201 8.61 -7.28 -0.51
CA VAL A 201 8.13 -7.63 0.82
C VAL A 201 9.12 -8.58 1.48
N TRP A 202 9.39 -8.39 2.75
CA TRP A 202 10.31 -9.23 3.52
C TRP A 202 9.63 -9.79 4.75
N GLY A 203 9.54 -11.11 4.80
CA GLY A 203 9.08 -11.85 5.96
C GLY A 203 10.26 -12.27 6.86
N ALA A 204 10.13 -12.06 8.17
CA ALA A 204 11.11 -12.46 9.17
C ALA A 204 10.82 -13.87 9.70
N LEU A 205 11.79 -14.76 9.60
CA LEU A 205 11.86 -16.02 10.33
C LEU A 205 13.00 -15.94 11.37
N ALA A 206 13.07 -16.87 12.31
CA ALA A 206 14.06 -16.79 13.39
C ALA A 206 15.51 -16.64 12.90
N ASN A 207 15.91 -17.36 11.85
CA ASN A 207 17.29 -17.42 11.35
C ASN A 207 17.46 -17.02 9.88
N LYS A 208 16.46 -16.49 9.25
CA LYS A 208 16.49 -16.05 7.85
C LYS A 208 15.43 -15.02 7.54
N LEU A 209 15.67 -14.24 6.52
CA LEU A 209 14.70 -13.36 5.88
C LEU A 209 14.19 -14.03 4.61
N VAL A 210 12.91 -13.85 4.32
CA VAL A 210 12.27 -14.32 3.09
C VAL A 210 11.87 -13.12 2.28
N LYS A 211 12.53 -12.91 1.15
CA LYS A 211 12.15 -11.91 0.15
C LYS A 211 10.97 -12.44 -0.65
N ILE A 212 9.97 -11.61 -0.84
CA ILE A 212 8.73 -11.91 -1.57
C ILE A 212 8.54 -10.82 -2.61
N ASP A 213 8.49 -11.19 -3.87
CA ASP A 213 8.08 -10.26 -4.94
C ASP A 213 6.58 -9.95 -4.78
N PRO A 214 6.16 -8.67 -4.63
CA PRO A 214 4.77 -8.33 -4.29
C PRO A 214 3.77 -8.57 -5.42
N VAL A 215 4.22 -8.86 -6.64
CA VAL A 215 3.37 -9.11 -7.82
C VAL A 215 3.32 -10.59 -8.16
N SER A 216 4.48 -11.20 -8.43
CA SER A 216 4.56 -12.62 -8.80
C SER A 216 4.42 -13.57 -7.62
N LEU A 217 4.57 -13.06 -6.39
CA LEU A 217 4.60 -13.80 -5.12
C LEU A 217 5.72 -14.85 -5.04
N ALA A 218 6.71 -14.77 -5.94
CA ALA A 218 7.91 -15.58 -5.89
C ALA A 218 8.74 -15.25 -4.67
N THR A 219 9.33 -16.27 -4.04
CA THR A 219 10.10 -16.12 -2.81
C THR A 219 11.55 -16.54 -2.98
N SER A 220 12.44 -15.87 -2.25
CA SER A 220 13.83 -16.27 -2.06
C SER A 220 14.24 -16.04 -0.62
N GLU A 221 15.28 -16.73 -0.15
CA GLU A 221 15.69 -16.72 1.26
C GLU A 221 17.10 -16.17 1.42
N VAL A 222 17.31 -15.43 2.51
CA VAL A 222 18.61 -14.92 2.93
C VAL A 222 18.85 -15.36 4.37
N ALA A 223 19.90 -16.15 4.63
CA ALA A 223 20.24 -16.60 5.97
C ALA A 223 20.84 -15.45 6.79
N ILE A 224 20.41 -15.31 8.04
CA ILE A 224 21.06 -14.42 9.01
C ILE A 224 22.32 -15.14 9.52
N PRO A 225 23.52 -14.53 9.44
CA PRO A 225 24.77 -15.27 9.65
C PRO A 225 24.94 -15.89 11.05
N THR A 226 24.78 -15.09 12.12
CA THR A 226 25.04 -15.54 13.48
C THR A 226 23.92 -15.21 14.48
N LYS A 227 23.02 -14.32 14.13
CA LYS A 227 21.94 -13.82 15.00
C LYS A 227 20.61 -14.47 14.69
N THR A 228 19.66 -14.31 15.60
CA THR A 228 18.27 -14.77 15.40
C THR A 228 17.29 -13.65 15.73
N ILE A 229 16.17 -13.62 15.03
CA ILE A 229 15.06 -12.72 15.34
C ILE A 229 14.21 -13.38 16.42
N PRO A 230 13.92 -12.70 17.55
CA PRO A 230 13.16 -13.27 18.64
C PRO A 230 11.71 -13.50 18.25
N ASN A 231 11.13 -14.59 18.73
CA ASN A 231 9.70 -14.86 18.57
C ASN A 231 8.89 -13.98 19.55
N THR A 232 8.08 -13.09 18.99
CA THR A 232 7.28 -12.12 19.76
C THR A 232 5.82 -12.54 19.96
N TRP A 233 5.40 -13.70 19.48
CA TRP A 233 4.00 -14.15 19.59
C TRP A 233 3.49 -14.18 21.03
N GLY A 234 4.30 -14.64 21.98
CA GLY A 234 3.97 -14.65 23.41
C GLY A 234 4.01 -13.25 24.05
N ALA A 235 4.80 -12.33 23.50
CA ALA A 235 4.93 -10.97 24.00
C ALA A 235 3.81 -10.03 23.46
N TRP A 236 2.94 -10.52 22.62
CA TRP A 236 1.78 -9.79 22.12
C TRP A 236 2.09 -8.51 21.31
N ASN A 237 3.24 -8.40 20.68
CA ASN A 237 3.67 -7.22 19.93
C ASN A 237 4.18 -7.57 18.53
N ALA A 238 4.39 -6.53 17.70
CA ALA A 238 4.88 -6.69 16.32
C ALA A 238 6.40 -6.93 16.21
N GLY A 239 7.14 -6.89 17.32
CA GLY A 239 8.60 -6.98 17.32
C GLY A 239 9.30 -5.76 16.74
N SER A 240 10.63 -5.78 16.80
CA SER A 240 11.50 -4.68 16.37
C SER A 240 11.83 -4.67 14.87
N PHE A 241 11.33 -5.62 14.10
CA PHE A 241 11.60 -5.73 12.66
C PHE A 241 11.00 -4.54 11.91
N SER A 242 11.85 -3.68 11.32
CA SER A 242 11.47 -2.41 10.70
C SER A 242 12.30 -2.15 9.45
N ALA A 243 11.73 -1.51 8.44
CA ALA A 243 12.42 -1.11 7.21
C ALA A 243 12.50 0.41 7.12
N SER A 244 13.54 0.93 6.45
CA SER A 244 13.60 2.31 6.03
C SER A 244 12.77 2.53 4.76
N SER A 245 12.16 3.71 4.64
CA SER A 245 11.55 4.20 3.40
C SER A 245 12.54 5.01 2.55
N GLN A 246 13.66 5.47 3.14
CA GLN A 246 14.66 6.33 2.49
C GLN A 246 15.83 5.53 1.90
N GLU A 247 16.22 4.44 2.53
CA GLU A 247 17.23 3.51 2.02
C GLU A 247 16.67 2.08 1.93
N ASN A 248 17.29 1.22 1.13
CA ASN A 248 16.86 -0.17 0.98
C ASN A 248 17.48 -1.02 2.10
N ALA A 249 16.98 -0.83 3.33
CA ALA A 249 17.54 -1.44 4.54
C ALA A 249 16.46 -1.91 5.51
N ILE A 250 16.81 -2.94 6.29
CA ILE A 250 15.99 -3.53 7.33
C ILE A 250 16.78 -3.53 8.64
N TYR A 251 16.10 -3.22 9.74
CA TYR A 251 16.66 -3.14 11.08
C TYR A 251 15.90 -4.03 12.05
N PHE A 252 16.63 -4.65 12.99
CA PHE A 252 16.00 -5.41 14.07
C PHE A 252 16.96 -5.61 15.24
N PHE A 253 16.40 -5.84 16.44
CA PHE A 253 17.15 -6.33 17.58
C PHE A 253 17.10 -7.84 17.60
N PRO A 254 18.25 -8.54 17.56
CA PRO A 254 18.29 -9.99 17.63
C PRO A 254 18.06 -10.49 19.06
N GLY A 255 17.71 -11.76 19.20
CA GLY A 255 17.51 -12.37 20.51
C GLY A 255 16.98 -13.79 20.43
N ALA A 256 16.78 -14.41 21.59
CA ALA A 256 16.19 -15.73 21.73
C ALA A 256 15.23 -15.76 22.92
N GLY A 257 14.02 -16.25 22.69
CA GLY A 257 12.95 -16.26 23.70
C GLY A 257 12.63 -14.83 24.15
N TRP A 258 12.72 -14.58 25.45
CA TRP A 258 12.49 -13.26 26.07
C TRP A 258 13.75 -12.38 26.17
N SER A 259 14.91 -12.93 25.80
CA SER A 259 16.18 -12.20 25.86
C SER A 259 16.44 -11.53 24.53
N ILE A 260 16.36 -10.21 24.50
CA ILE A 260 16.68 -9.38 23.34
C ILE A 260 18.08 -8.78 23.52
N SER A 261 18.92 -8.88 22.49
CA SER A 261 20.26 -8.28 22.49
C SER A 261 20.16 -6.75 22.53
N PRO A 262 21.07 -6.05 23.23
CA PRO A 262 21.11 -4.59 23.16
C PRO A 262 21.71 -4.05 21.85
N THR A 263 22.24 -4.92 20.99
CA THR A 263 22.91 -4.52 19.74
C THR A 263 22.03 -4.81 18.54
N MET A 264 21.74 -3.75 17.79
CA MET A 264 20.91 -3.76 16.59
C MET A 264 21.65 -4.34 15.40
N VAL A 265 20.93 -5.04 14.55
CA VAL A 265 21.38 -5.53 13.24
C VAL A 265 20.79 -4.64 12.15
N LYS A 266 21.60 -4.28 11.15
CA LYS A 266 21.17 -3.70 9.88
C LYS A 266 21.42 -4.71 8.77
N TYR A 267 20.42 -4.94 7.92
CA TYR A 267 20.56 -5.66 6.66
C TYR A 267 20.44 -4.66 5.50
N ASP A 268 21.53 -4.49 4.76
CA ASP A 268 21.59 -3.71 3.52
C ASP A 268 21.10 -4.60 2.37
N VAL A 269 19.92 -4.30 1.87
CA VAL A 269 19.26 -5.13 0.84
C VAL A 269 19.98 -5.05 -0.50
N ASP A 270 20.50 -3.87 -0.85
CA ASP A 270 21.17 -3.65 -2.14
C ASP A 270 22.52 -4.39 -2.21
N LYS A 271 23.24 -4.44 -1.08
CA LYS A 271 24.51 -5.16 -0.98
C LYS A 271 24.35 -6.63 -0.61
N ASN A 272 23.17 -7.01 -0.11
CA ASN A 272 22.90 -8.32 0.50
C ASN A 272 23.87 -8.61 1.67
N GLU A 273 24.06 -7.63 2.55
CA GLU A 273 25.03 -7.69 3.66
C GLU A 273 24.40 -7.40 5.01
N PHE A 274 24.78 -8.16 6.04
CA PHE A 274 24.38 -7.92 7.43
C PHE A 274 25.51 -7.20 8.19
N ASN A 275 25.18 -6.07 8.81
CA ASN A 275 25.98 -5.49 9.89
C ASN A 275 25.36 -5.92 11.23
N GLU A 276 25.89 -6.99 11.84
CA GLU A 276 25.36 -7.55 13.08
C GLU A 276 25.75 -6.75 14.34
N ASN A 277 26.53 -5.69 14.20
CA ASN A 277 26.95 -4.78 15.26
C ASN A 277 26.69 -3.33 14.85
N PHE A 278 25.51 -3.05 14.31
CA PHE A 278 25.20 -1.76 13.72
C PHE A 278 25.16 -0.64 14.76
N ALA A 279 24.42 -0.82 15.84
CA ALA A 279 24.32 0.14 16.95
C ALA A 279 23.98 -0.58 18.25
N THR A 280 24.44 -0.05 19.38
CA THR A 280 24.14 -0.61 20.71
C THR A 280 23.44 0.43 21.56
N ILE A 281 22.34 0.05 22.22
CA ILE A 281 21.61 0.94 23.14
C ILE A 281 22.47 1.25 24.36
N PRO A 282 22.39 2.49 24.93
CA PRO A 282 23.16 2.88 26.12
C PRO A 282 22.84 2.06 27.37
N GLY A 283 23.57 2.32 28.46
CA GLY A 283 23.30 1.76 29.79
C GLY A 283 23.67 0.29 29.93
N GLN A 284 24.59 -0.26 29.10
CA GLN A 284 24.96 -1.66 29.14
C GLN A 284 26.04 -1.96 30.19
N ASP A 285 26.72 -0.95 30.70
CA ASP A 285 27.74 -1.06 31.77
C ASP A 285 27.15 -0.86 33.18
N GLU A 286 25.84 -0.53 33.26
CA GLU A 286 25.15 -0.30 34.53
C GLU A 286 24.75 -1.63 35.19
N GLN A 287 24.52 -1.59 36.51
CA GLN A 287 24.02 -2.74 37.28
C GLN A 287 22.69 -3.24 36.75
N TYR A 288 21.78 -2.30 36.41
CA TYR A 288 20.50 -2.59 35.80
C TYR A 288 20.52 -2.04 34.38
N LYS A 289 20.64 -2.95 33.44
CA LYS A 289 20.83 -2.62 32.03
C LYS A 289 19.53 -2.11 31.38
N GLN A 290 19.66 -1.30 30.38
CA GLN A 290 18.54 -0.95 29.54
C GLN A 290 18.23 -2.08 28.55
N ALA A 291 16.97 -2.36 28.34
CA ALA A 291 16.48 -3.37 27.41
C ALA A 291 15.34 -2.81 26.55
N ILE A 292 15.29 -3.21 25.29
CA ILE A 292 14.15 -2.89 24.42
C ILE A 292 12.90 -3.65 24.88
N TYR A 293 11.76 -3.00 24.82
CA TYR A 293 10.46 -3.59 25.10
C TYR A 293 9.56 -3.50 23.86
N GLY A 294 8.69 -4.46 23.68
CA GLY A 294 7.68 -4.46 22.63
C GLY A 294 8.26 -4.37 21.21
N ALA A 295 7.63 -3.53 20.42
CA ALA A 295 8.07 -3.18 19.07
C ALA A 295 8.85 -1.84 19.08
N GLY A 296 9.69 -1.65 20.06
CA GLY A 296 10.36 -0.40 20.42
C GLY A 296 11.44 0.09 19.46
N LEU A 297 11.48 -0.38 18.21
CA LEU A 297 12.32 0.15 17.14
C LEU A 297 11.44 0.48 15.93
N ARG A 298 11.50 1.73 15.49
CA ARG A 298 10.93 2.15 14.20
C ARG A 298 11.84 3.17 13.53
N VAL A 299 11.80 3.19 12.21
CA VAL A 299 12.54 4.16 11.37
C VAL A 299 11.60 5.28 10.99
N ASP A 300 12.01 6.52 11.23
CA ASP A 300 11.26 7.70 10.83
C ASP A 300 11.22 7.79 9.29
N PRO A 301 10.05 7.82 8.67
CA PRO A 301 9.95 7.79 7.22
C PRO A 301 10.47 9.06 6.52
N VAL A 302 10.57 10.17 7.24
CA VAL A 302 11.03 11.47 6.70
C VAL A 302 12.51 11.71 6.94
N THR A 303 12.98 11.47 8.17
CA THR A 303 14.35 11.80 8.58
C THR A 303 15.32 10.62 8.51
N ASP A 304 14.82 9.41 8.36
CA ASP A 304 15.56 8.14 8.44
C ASP A 304 16.26 7.91 9.80
N GLU A 305 15.83 8.66 10.85
CA GLU A 305 16.28 8.41 12.22
C GLU A 305 15.63 7.12 12.77
N LEU A 306 16.40 6.36 13.54
CA LEU A 306 15.88 5.20 14.25
C LEU A 306 15.47 5.61 15.66
N ILE A 307 14.20 5.44 15.97
CA ILE A 307 13.64 5.68 17.31
C ILE A 307 13.61 4.35 18.05
N VAL A 308 14.30 4.30 19.18
CA VAL A 308 14.43 3.11 20.03
C VAL A 308 13.94 3.42 21.42
N THR A 309 12.97 2.65 21.92
CA THR A 309 12.44 2.79 23.28
C THR A 309 12.97 1.68 24.18
N THR A 310 13.39 2.03 25.40
CA THR A 310 13.97 1.09 26.35
C THR A 310 13.41 1.29 27.76
N THR A 311 13.46 0.20 28.53
CA THR A 311 13.11 0.13 29.95
C THR A 311 14.29 -0.43 30.72
N GLU A 312 14.51 0.02 31.98
CA GLU A 312 15.52 -0.56 32.86
C GLU A 312 15.18 -2.02 33.18
N SER A 313 16.16 -2.93 33.06
CA SER A 313 16.01 -4.31 33.47
C SER A 313 16.00 -4.43 35.00
N GLY A 314 15.41 -5.48 35.48
CA GLY A 314 15.27 -5.68 36.92
C GLY A 314 13.85 -5.91 37.34
N PHE A 315 13.22 -6.05 38.26
CA PHE A 315 11.79 -6.17 38.57
C PHE A 315 11.31 -5.00 39.45
N GLY A 316 10.01 -4.82 39.54
CA GLY A 316 9.40 -3.79 40.40
C GLY A 316 9.70 -2.38 39.90
N SER A 317 10.23 -1.50 40.77
CA SER A 317 10.43 -0.09 40.45
C SER A 317 11.44 0.19 39.34
N HIS A 318 12.27 -0.78 38.96
CA HIS A 318 13.18 -0.63 37.82
C HIS A 318 12.43 -0.38 36.52
N TYR A 319 11.27 -0.99 36.31
CA TYR A 319 10.44 -0.78 35.14
C TYR A 319 9.80 0.63 35.05
N GLN A 320 9.96 1.46 36.10
CA GLN A 320 9.55 2.88 36.03
C GLN A 320 10.57 3.76 35.29
N LYS A 321 11.79 3.27 35.09
CA LYS A 321 12.84 3.99 34.37
C LYS A 321 12.79 3.64 32.88
N ASN A 322 12.52 4.65 32.06
CA ASN A 322 12.32 4.47 30.63
C ASN A 322 13.04 5.57 29.84
N TRP A 323 13.47 5.23 28.63
CA TRP A 323 14.17 6.14 27.73
C TRP A 323 13.69 6.01 26.29
N ILE A 324 13.89 7.08 25.52
CA ILE A 324 13.81 7.10 24.08
C ILE A 324 15.19 7.47 23.55
N HIS A 325 15.75 6.64 22.69
CA HIS A 325 17.02 6.87 22.01
C HIS A 325 16.77 7.18 20.54
N LYS A 326 17.52 8.13 20.00
CA LYS A 326 17.56 8.45 18.58
C LYS A 326 18.92 8.07 18.01
N PHE A 327 18.93 7.34 16.92
CA PHE A 327 20.14 7.00 16.17
C PHE A 327 20.01 7.51 14.74
N ASP A 328 21.12 7.92 14.15
CA ASP A 328 21.16 8.17 12.71
C ASP A 328 21.21 6.84 11.91
N ASN A 329 21.04 6.93 10.61
CA ASN A 329 21.07 5.76 9.71
C ASN A 329 22.47 5.15 9.53
N LYS A 330 23.49 5.68 10.22
CA LYS A 330 24.85 5.13 10.33
C LYS A 330 25.10 4.40 11.66
N GLY A 331 24.11 4.44 12.59
CA GLY A 331 24.19 3.80 13.88
C GLY A 331 24.80 4.68 14.99
N ASN A 332 25.00 5.96 14.74
CA ASN A 332 25.45 6.88 15.79
C ASN A 332 24.28 7.31 16.68
N LEU A 333 24.44 7.22 17.98
CA LEU A 333 23.49 7.78 18.94
C LEU A 333 23.48 9.31 18.83
N THR A 334 22.35 9.90 18.48
CA THR A 334 22.19 11.36 18.32
C THR A 334 21.56 12.00 19.54
N ASN A 335 20.66 11.27 20.24
CA ASN A 335 20.01 11.77 21.45
C ASN A 335 19.56 10.64 22.37
N THR A 336 19.41 10.96 23.65
CA THR A 336 18.79 10.11 24.68
C THR A 336 17.88 10.96 25.55
N ILE A 337 16.60 10.63 25.61
CA ILE A 337 15.58 11.30 26.39
C ILE A 337 15.13 10.34 27.50
N GLN A 338 15.35 10.69 28.76
CA GLN A 338 14.78 9.97 29.90
C GLN A 338 13.36 10.46 30.14
N LEU A 339 12.43 9.54 30.32
CA LEU A 339 11.04 9.83 30.66
C LEU A 339 10.86 10.04 32.16
N GLU A 340 9.75 10.64 32.57
CA GLU A 340 9.31 10.64 33.96
C GLU A 340 9.13 9.20 34.47
N ASP A 341 9.43 8.98 35.75
CA ASP A 341 9.36 7.67 36.38
C ASP A 341 7.93 7.14 36.42
N TYR A 342 7.62 6.18 35.54
CA TYR A 342 6.34 5.50 35.50
C TYR A 342 6.47 4.17 34.72
N TYR A 343 5.54 3.24 34.91
CA TYR A 343 5.49 1.93 34.23
C TYR A 343 4.97 2.09 32.78
N TRP A 344 5.68 2.85 31.95
CA TRP A 344 5.24 3.12 30.58
C TRP A 344 5.18 1.88 29.71
N PHE A 345 6.15 0.97 29.81
CA PHE A 345 6.24 -0.19 28.92
C PHE A 345 5.96 0.19 27.45
N GLN A 346 6.83 1.02 26.91
CA GLN A 346 6.70 1.62 25.58
C GLN A 346 6.66 0.55 24.50
N SER A 347 5.50 0.32 23.91
CA SER A 347 5.27 -0.79 22.98
C SER A 347 5.62 -0.47 21.53
N LEU A 348 5.39 0.79 21.08
CA LEU A 348 5.51 1.13 19.67
C LEU A 348 5.67 2.64 19.43
N PRO A 349 6.74 3.11 18.75
CA PRO A 349 6.76 4.44 18.13
C PRO A 349 5.88 4.49 16.88
N VAL A 350 5.09 5.58 16.70
CA VAL A 350 4.27 5.84 15.53
C VAL A 350 4.53 7.26 15.05
N PHE A 351 4.77 7.44 13.77
CA PHE A 351 5.05 8.75 13.18
C PHE A 351 3.78 9.41 12.67
N PRO A 352 3.65 10.75 12.83
CA PRO A 352 2.61 11.51 12.15
C PRO A 352 2.69 11.31 10.63
N ASP A 353 1.53 11.22 10.00
CA ASP A 353 1.38 11.19 8.56
C ASP A 353 0.80 12.54 8.13
N ASN A 354 1.64 13.44 7.66
CA ASN A 354 1.27 14.83 7.39
C ASN A 354 1.13 15.14 5.90
N ALA A 355 1.94 14.49 5.07
CA ALA A 355 1.95 14.74 3.64
C ALA A 355 0.73 14.13 2.95
N ALA A 356 0.34 14.72 1.86
CA ALA A 356 -0.56 14.11 0.90
C ALA A 356 0.24 13.70 -0.36
N PRO A 357 -0.14 12.64 -1.04
CA PRO A 357 0.56 12.24 -2.25
C PRO A 357 0.51 13.33 -3.32
N LYS A 358 1.57 13.43 -4.13
CA LYS A 358 1.73 14.39 -5.23
C LYS A 358 1.85 13.65 -6.55
N ILE A 359 1.06 14.06 -7.55
CA ILE A 359 1.18 13.52 -8.91
C ILE A 359 2.39 14.17 -9.59
N ASN A 360 3.24 13.33 -10.16
CA ASN A 360 4.45 13.70 -10.90
C ASN A 360 4.22 13.42 -12.39
N GLU A 361 4.54 14.36 -13.27
CA GLU A 361 4.66 14.18 -14.73
C GLU A 361 3.62 13.23 -15.40
N LEU A 362 2.36 13.30 -14.96
CA LEU A 362 1.27 12.56 -15.57
C LEU A 362 0.53 13.45 -16.56
N GLU A 363 0.47 13.04 -17.81
CA GLU A 363 -0.22 13.79 -18.86
C GLU A 363 -1.73 13.83 -18.62
N THR A 364 -2.36 14.95 -18.94
CA THR A 364 -3.84 15.10 -18.89
C THR A 364 -4.53 14.60 -20.16
N THR A 365 -3.75 14.39 -21.22
CA THR A 365 -4.26 13.93 -22.52
C THR A 365 -3.27 12.98 -23.18
N TYR A 366 -3.75 11.82 -23.60
CA TYR A 366 -2.99 10.84 -24.39
C TYR A 366 -3.61 10.67 -25.77
N HIS A 367 -2.76 10.63 -26.79
CA HIS A 367 -3.13 10.30 -28.17
C HIS A 367 -2.66 8.88 -28.50
N ILE A 368 -3.58 7.93 -28.58
CA ILE A 368 -3.31 6.50 -28.65
C ILE A 368 -3.76 5.96 -30.02
N ASN A 369 -2.84 5.38 -30.78
CA ASN A 369 -3.13 4.75 -32.09
C ASN A 369 -2.85 3.24 -32.13
N SER A 370 -2.25 2.69 -31.08
CA SER A 370 -1.92 1.27 -30.91
C SER A 370 -1.95 0.92 -29.42
N PRO A 371 -1.97 -0.36 -29.03
CA PRO A 371 -1.86 -0.77 -27.63
C PRO A 371 -0.70 -0.07 -26.91
N THR A 372 -0.98 0.57 -25.80
CA THR A 372 -0.05 1.42 -25.06
C THR A 372 -0.06 1.04 -23.59
N VAL A 373 1.11 1.04 -22.99
CA VAL A 373 1.31 0.78 -21.55
C VAL A 373 2.04 1.98 -20.94
N ILE A 374 1.52 2.51 -19.84
CA ILE A 374 2.08 3.64 -19.10
C ILE A 374 2.40 3.16 -17.69
N ASP A 375 3.68 3.17 -17.31
CA ASP A 375 4.10 2.87 -15.94
C ASP A 375 3.65 4.00 -15.01
N LEU A 376 2.95 3.65 -13.93
CA LEU A 376 2.42 4.59 -12.94
C LEU A 376 3.26 4.66 -11.65
N LYS A 377 4.29 3.85 -11.50
CA LYS A 377 5.10 3.77 -10.26
C LYS A 377 5.71 5.11 -9.89
N ASP A 378 6.35 5.76 -10.87
CA ASP A 378 7.04 7.04 -10.67
C ASP A 378 6.12 8.27 -10.90
N LYS A 379 4.83 8.03 -11.19
CA LYS A 379 3.85 9.10 -11.46
C LYS A 379 3.23 9.70 -10.21
N VAL A 380 3.59 9.18 -9.05
CA VAL A 380 3.15 9.70 -7.75
C VAL A 380 4.28 9.55 -6.74
N SER A 381 4.38 10.50 -5.82
CA SER A 381 5.31 10.48 -4.68
C SER A 381 4.60 10.90 -3.41
N ASP A 382 5.20 10.57 -2.27
CA ASP A 382 4.76 10.98 -0.95
C ASP A 382 6.01 11.20 -0.09
N GLU A 383 5.98 12.18 0.83
CA GLU A 383 7.15 12.56 1.63
C GLU A 383 7.33 11.68 2.87
N ASP A 384 6.24 11.18 3.44
CA ASP A 384 6.23 10.41 4.68
C ASP A 384 5.68 8.97 4.51
N ASN A 385 5.42 8.56 3.26
CA ASN A 385 5.01 7.20 2.94
C ASN A 385 5.84 6.60 1.79
N LEU A 386 5.91 5.28 1.76
CA LEU A 386 6.64 4.54 0.74
C LEU A 386 5.94 4.65 -0.62
N ALA A 387 6.53 5.39 -1.56
CA ALA A 387 5.91 5.70 -2.86
C ALA A 387 5.48 4.46 -3.65
N ILE A 388 6.27 3.38 -3.59
CA ILE A 388 5.96 2.11 -4.28
C ILE A 388 4.72 1.41 -3.69
N ALA A 389 4.33 1.72 -2.45
CA ALA A 389 3.15 1.15 -1.79
C ALA A 389 1.84 1.89 -2.13
N ILE A 390 1.92 3.05 -2.76
CA ILE A 390 0.74 3.87 -3.11
C ILE A 390 -0.18 3.07 -4.02
N VAL A 391 -1.45 2.95 -3.63
CA VAL A 391 -2.48 2.23 -4.39
C VAL A 391 -2.97 3.09 -5.55
N LYS A 392 -3.11 2.48 -6.73
CA LYS A 392 -3.60 3.12 -7.95
C LYS A 392 -4.97 2.58 -8.29
N ASP A 393 -5.95 3.46 -8.41
CA ASP A 393 -7.33 3.11 -8.78
C ASP A 393 -7.75 3.82 -10.07
N LEU A 394 -8.57 3.13 -10.85
CA LEU A 394 -9.08 3.58 -12.14
C LEU A 394 -10.60 3.63 -12.12
N GLU A 395 -11.14 4.79 -12.41
CA GLU A 395 -12.57 5.01 -12.68
C GLU A 395 -12.76 5.41 -14.15
N ILE A 396 -13.60 4.69 -14.88
CA ILE A 396 -13.99 5.02 -16.24
C ILE A 396 -15.13 6.02 -16.18
N LEU A 397 -14.89 7.26 -16.62
CA LEU A 397 -15.89 8.31 -16.63
C LEU A 397 -16.72 8.31 -17.92
N GLU A 398 -16.04 8.18 -19.07
CA GLU A 398 -16.63 8.17 -20.41
C GLU A 398 -15.85 7.18 -21.29
N ASN A 399 -16.53 6.21 -21.91
CA ASN A 399 -15.87 5.25 -22.83
C ASN A 399 -16.91 4.47 -23.66
N ASP A 400 -17.38 5.02 -24.76
CA ASP A 400 -18.31 4.34 -25.69
C ASP A 400 -17.65 3.19 -26.45
N ASN A 401 -17.00 2.25 -25.77
CA ASN A 401 -16.17 1.20 -26.33
C ASN A 401 -15.06 1.75 -27.27
N VAL A 402 -14.48 2.88 -26.89
CA VAL A 402 -13.37 3.51 -27.61
C VAL A 402 -12.07 2.76 -27.36
N ALA A 403 -11.88 2.31 -26.13
CA ALA A 403 -10.71 1.53 -25.72
C ALA A 403 -11.03 0.58 -24.55
N GLU A 404 -10.28 -0.52 -24.43
CA GLU A 404 -10.18 -1.26 -23.17
C GLU A 404 -9.10 -0.59 -22.32
N ILE A 405 -9.45 -0.23 -21.10
CA ILE A 405 -8.55 0.51 -20.19
C ILE A 405 -8.56 -0.18 -18.83
N SER A 406 -7.39 -0.49 -18.31
CA SER A 406 -7.22 -1.14 -17.02
C SER A 406 -5.89 -0.77 -16.37
N ILE A 407 -5.77 -0.98 -15.05
CA ILE A 407 -4.48 -1.03 -14.35
C ILE A 407 -4.18 -2.50 -14.07
N ASN A 408 -2.98 -2.95 -14.44
CA ASN A 408 -2.54 -4.31 -14.18
C ASN A 408 -1.83 -4.45 -12.81
N GLU A 409 -1.47 -5.68 -12.42
CA GLU A 409 -0.79 -5.99 -11.15
C GLU A 409 0.62 -5.38 -11.03
N LYS A 410 1.18 -4.81 -12.12
CA LYS A 410 2.48 -4.13 -12.13
C LYS A 410 2.38 -2.61 -11.96
N ASP A 411 1.19 -2.11 -11.62
CA ASP A 411 0.90 -0.67 -11.58
C ASP A 411 1.07 0.04 -12.94
N GLU A 412 0.73 -0.64 -14.02
CA GLU A 412 0.76 -0.09 -15.37
C GLU A 412 -0.66 0.19 -15.86
N LEU A 413 -0.90 1.38 -16.38
CA LEU A 413 -2.12 1.74 -17.11
C LEU A 413 -2.02 1.16 -18.53
N VAL A 414 -2.87 0.20 -18.84
CA VAL A 414 -2.94 -0.49 -20.13
C VAL A 414 -4.12 0.07 -20.92
N ILE A 415 -3.86 0.54 -22.15
CA ILE A 415 -4.85 1.13 -23.04
C ILE A 415 -4.81 0.40 -24.38
N ASN A 416 -5.87 -0.33 -24.72
CA ASN A 416 -6.05 -1.02 -26.00
C ASN A 416 -7.12 -0.29 -26.81
N PRO A 417 -6.76 0.54 -27.81
CA PRO A 417 -7.73 1.26 -28.61
C PRO A 417 -8.54 0.30 -29.50
N LEU A 418 -9.87 0.47 -29.52
CA LEU A 418 -10.80 -0.39 -30.28
C LEU A 418 -11.35 0.33 -31.52
N LYS A 419 -11.64 1.63 -31.41
CA LYS A 419 -12.15 2.49 -32.50
C LYS A 419 -11.73 3.95 -32.27
N ASN A 420 -11.88 4.76 -33.29
CA ASN A 420 -11.65 6.20 -33.18
C ASN A 420 -12.67 6.83 -32.24
N GLY A 421 -12.19 7.69 -31.35
CA GLY A 421 -13.03 8.38 -30.39
C GLY A 421 -12.26 8.97 -29.22
N THR A 422 -12.98 9.32 -28.18
CA THR A 422 -12.40 9.83 -26.93
C THR A 422 -12.98 9.07 -25.76
N ALA A 423 -12.11 8.61 -24.86
CA ALA A 423 -12.47 8.10 -23.55
C ALA A 423 -11.96 9.08 -22.48
N LYS A 424 -12.60 9.08 -21.32
CA LYS A 424 -12.19 9.88 -20.17
C LYS A 424 -12.13 8.98 -18.95
N ILE A 425 -11.02 9.06 -18.23
CA ILE A 425 -10.78 8.28 -17.02
C ILE A 425 -10.39 9.21 -15.87
N LYS A 426 -10.58 8.72 -14.64
CA LYS A 426 -10.00 9.32 -13.45
C LYS A 426 -9.04 8.29 -12.83
N LEU A 427 -7.78 8.68 -12.70
CA LEU A 427 -6.78 7.95 -11.92
C LEU A 427 -6.72 8.54 -10.53
N SER A 428 -6.80 7.69 -9.52
CA SER A 428 -6.66 8.05 -8.11
C SER A 428 -5.47 7.32 -7.49
N PHE A 429 -4.73 8.03 -6.66
CA PHE A 429 -3.54 7.55 -5.98
C PHE A 429 -3.78 7.69 -4.48
N ASN A 430 -3.88 6.55 -3.79
CA ASN A 430 -4.12 6.49 -2.35
C ASN A 430 -2.81 6.15 -1.63
N SER A 431 -2.25 7.12 -0.92
CA SER A 431 -1.11 6.96 -0.03
C SER A 431 -1.59 6.96 1.40
N ASN A 432 -1.56 5.82 2.03
CA ASN A 432 -1.94 5.63 3.43
C ASN A 432 -3.27 6.32 3.84
N GLY A 433 -4.30 6.25 2.95
CA GLY A 433 -5.62 6.82 3.19
C GLY A 433 -5.83 8.24 2.66
N LYS A 434 -4.78 8.94 2.25
CA LYS A 434 -4.85 10.25 1.59
C LYS A 434 -4.83 10.09 0.08
N VAL A 435 -5.72 10.78 -0.62
CA VAL A 435 -5.94 10.56 -2.06
C VAL A 435 -5.73 11.83 -2.87
N VAL A 436 -4.97 11.69 -3.94
CA VAL A 436 -4.94 12.66 -5.04
C VAL A 436 -5.45 12.00 -6.32
N ALA A 437 -6.10 12.76 -7.18
CA ALA A 437 -6.66 12.22 -8.42
C ALA A 437 -6.47 13.17 -9.60
N GLN A 438 -6.35 12.59 -10.79
CA GLN A 438 -6.27 13.34 -12.04
C GLN A 438 -7.22 12.74 -13.08
N THR A 439 -7.99 13.62 -13.75
CA THR A 439 -8.79 13.23 -14.91
C THR A 439 -7.91 13.26 -16.16
N ILE A 440 -8.00 12.22 -16.97
CA ILE A 440 -7.21 12.03 -18.18
C ILE A 440 -8.15 11.80 -19.37
N SER A 441 -7.92 12.53 -20.46
CA SER A 441 -8.59 12.33 -21.74
C SER A 441 -7.74 11.43 -22.64
N ILE A 442 -8.32 10.39 -23.21
CA ILE A 442 -7.65 9.44 -24.10
C ILE A 442 -8.31 9.58 -25.48
N SER A 443 -7.59 10.17 -26.42
CA SER A 443 -8.02 10.27 -27.82
C SER A 443 -7.41 9.11 -28.60
N THR A 444 -8.26 8.32 -29.25
CA THR A 444 -7.81 7.16 -30.05
C THR A 444 -7.96 7.45 -31.54
N ALA A 445 -6.91 7.14 -32.28
CA ALA A 445 -6.91 7.16 -33.74
C ALA A 445 -6.40 5.80 -34.23
N VAL A 446 -7.27 4.80 -34.17
CA VAL A 446 -6.93 3.47 -34.68
C VAL A 446 -6.74 3.57 -36.15
N LEU A 447 -5.55 3.31 -36.64
CA LEU A 447 -5.28 3.08 -38.06
C LEU A 447 -5.93 1.74 -38.46
N GLY A 448 -7.27 1.74 -38.47
CA GLY A 448 -8.02 0.63 -39.02
C GLY A 448 -7.82 0.58 -40.52
N THR A 449 -7.34 -0.52 -41.07
CA THR A 449 -8.04 -1.03 -42.25
C THR A 449 -9.49 -1.04 -41.85
N ASN A 450 -10.31 -0.13 -42.44
CA ASN A 450 -11.74 -0.12 -42.21
C ASN A 450 -12.23 -1.57 -42.21
N ASP A 451 -12.68 -2.09 -41.07
CA ASP A 451 -13.65 -3.15 -41.01
C ASP A 451 -14.96 -2.56 -41.54
N LEU A 452 -14.89 -2.20 -42.81
CA LEU A 452 -16.05 -2.13 -43.63
C LEU A 452 -16.71 -3.49 -43.53
N THR A 453 -17.84 -3.54 -42.81
CA THR A 453 -18.87 -4.56 -42.90
C THR A 453 -18.31 -5.83 -43.58
N LYS A 454 -18.08 -6.90 -42.82
CA LYS A 454 -17.61 -8.23 -43.35
C LYS A 454 -17.95 -8.31 -44.80
N SER A 455 -16.99 -8.04 -45.68
CA SER A 455 -17.24 -7.93 -47.12
C SER A 455 -17.76 -9.31 -47.48
N LEU A 456 -19.00 -9.32 -47.93
CA LEU A 456 -19.66 -10.53 -48.36
C LEU A 456 -19.01 -11.11 -49.64
N ILE A 457 -17.74 -10.79 -49.84
CA ILE A 457 -16.85 -11.17 -50.92
C ILE A 457 -15.85 -12.18 -50.35
N ASN A 458 -15.90 -13.39 -50.89
CA ASN A 458 -14.94 -14.45 -50.57
C ASN A 458 -13.97 -14.62 -51.72
N VAL A 459 -12.66 -14.67 -51.42
CA VAL A 459 -11.59 -14.86 -52.41
C VAL A 459 -10.77 -16.09 -52.03
N TYR A 460 -10.81 -17.12 -52.85
CA TYR A 460 -10.16 -18.40 -52.56
C TYR A 460 -9.85 -19.20 -53.84
N PRO A 461 -8.88 -20.18 -53.83
CA PRO A 461 -7.96 -20.44 -52.71
C PRO A 461 -6.85 -19.40 -52.63
N ASN A 462 -6.33 -19.21 -51.43
CA ASN A 462 -5.14 -18.40 -51.23
C ASN A 462 -4.17 -19.16 -50.29
N PRO A 463 -3.01 -19.62 -50.79
CA PRO A 463 -2.40 -19.39 -52.12
C PRO A 463 -3.13 -20.03 -53.29
N VAL A 464 -3.04 -19.41 -54.48
CA VAL A 464 -3.66 -19.85 -55.72
C VAL A 464 -2.62 -20.38 -56.73
N ASN A 465 -3.02 -21.45 -57.49
CA ASN A 465 -2.25 -21.92 -58.63
C ASN A 465 -2.74 -21.23 -59.93
N ASN A 466 -3.82 -21.70 -60.54
CA ASN A 466 -4.25 -21.21 -61.85
C ASN A 466 -5.59 -20.47 -61.81
N ILE A 467 -6.52 -20.88 -60.97
CA ILE A 467 -7.86 -20.31 -60.89
C ILE A 467 -8.16 -19.81 -59.50
N LEU A 468 -8.52 -18.54 -59.42
CA LEU A 468 -8.99 -17.90 -58.23
C LEU A 468 -10.51 -17.72 -58.28
N PHE A 469 -11.20 -18.12 -57.24
CA PHE A 469 -12.64 -17.90 -57.10
C PHE A 469 -12.90 -16.61 -56.33
N ILE A 470 -13.82 -15.81 -56.83
CA ILE A 470 -14.33 -14.61 -56.18
C ILE A 470 -15.83 -14.72 -56.09
N GLU A 471 -16.38 -14.74 -54.88
CA GLU A 471 -17.82 -14.82 -54.67
C GLU A 471 -18.34 -13.49 -54.20
N THR A 472 -19.35 -12.94 -54.90
CA THR A 472 -19.94 -11.61 -54.64
C THR A 472 -21.45 -11.71 -54.53
N LYS A 473 -22.08 -10.82 -53.76
CA LYS A 473 -23.55 -10.76 -53.66
C LYS A 473 -24.23 -9.86 -54.69
N GLU A 474 -23.44 -9.10 -55.41
CA GLU A 474 -23.90 -8.14 -56.44
C GLU A 474 -22.89 -8.13 -57.59
N GLU A 475 -23.29 -7.52 -58.70
CA GLU A 475 -22.37 -7.26 -59.80
C GLU A 475 -21.26 -6.33 -59.33
N SER A 476 -20.00 -6.70 -59.61
CA SER A 476 -18.81 -6.04 -59.05
C SER A 476 -17.68 -6.04 -60.08
N LYS A 477 -16.63 -5.28 -59.82
CA LYS A 477 -15.42 -5.23 -60.62
C LYS A 477 -14.21 -5.71 -59.79
N ALA A 478 -13.48 -6.68 -60.29
CA ALA A 478 -12.19 -7.11 -59.71
C ALA A 478 -11.05 -6.49 -60.51
N GLU A 479 -10.09 -5.90 -59.83
CA GLU A 479 -8.87 -5.34 -60.38
C GLU A 479 -7.66 -6.01 -59.68
N ILE A 480 -6.68 -6.50 -60.48
CA ILE A 480 -5.45 -7.11 -59.94
C ILE A 480 -4.30 -6.12 -60.10
N PHE A 481 -3.55 -5.94 -59.00
CA PHE A 481 -2.36 -5.08 -58.94
C PHE A 481 -1.14 -5.89 -58.53
N ALA A 482 0.00 -5.54 -59.07
CA ALA A 482 1.29 -5.92 -58.50
C ALA A 482 1.55 -5.15 -57.19
N LEU A 483 2.48 -5.64 -56.36
CA LEU A 483 2.88 -4.92 -55.12
C LEU A 483 3.44 -3.52 -55.39
N THR A 484 3.93 -3.25 -56.59
CA THR A 484 4.38 -1.94 -57.06
C THR A 484 3.24 -0.95 -57.29
N GLY A 485 1.98 -1.39 -57.16
CA GLY A 485 0.80 -0.56 -57.45
C GLY A 485 0.39 -0.58 -58.92
N THR A 486 1.13 -1.27 -59.82
CA THR A 486 0.81 -1.39 -61.23
C THR A 486 -0.41 -2.28 -61.45
N LYS A 487 -1.45 -1.78 -62.10
CA LYS A 487 -2.62 -2.54 -62.47
C LYS A 487 -2.28 -3.54 -63.60
N ILE A 488 -2.56 -4.83 -63.40
CA ILE A 488 -2.24 -5.90 -64.32
C ILE A 488 -3.44 -6.24 -65.21
N THR A 489 -4.61 -6.39 -64.59
CA THR A 489 -5.84 -6.74 -65.31
C THR A 489 -7.07 -6.39 -64.51
N GLU A 490 -8.23 -6.42 -65.15
CA GLU A 490 -9.53 -6.24 -64.48
C GLU A 490 -10.57 -7.19 -65.09
N LYS A 491 -11.59 -7.54 -64.33
CA LYS A 491 -12.69 -8.39 -64.73
C LYS A 491 -14.01 -7.94 -64.06
N THR A 492 -15.08 -7.88 -64.82
CA THR A 492 -16.42 -7.74 -64.29
C THR A 492 -16.87 -9.07 -63.68
N LEU A 493 -17.39 -9.02 -62.44
CA LEU A 493 -17.90 -10.16 -61.71
C LEU A 493 -19.43 -10.08 -61.67
N GLN A 494 -20.07 -11.20 -61.94
CA GLN A 494 -21.51 -11.33 -61.78
C GLN A 494 -21.84 -11.72 -60.32
N LYS A 495 -23.07 -11.48 -59.88
CA LYS A 495 -23.55 -11.97 -58.59
C LYS A 495 -23.34 -13.49 -58.45
N GLY A 496 -22.74 -13.95 -57.36
CA GLY A 496 -22.42 -15.32 -57.08
C GLY A 496 -20.94 -15.64 -57.28
N LYS A 497 -20.64 -16.92 -57.63
CA LYS A 497 -19.28 -17.44 -57.73
C LYS A 497 -18.69 -17.16 -59.11
N ASN A 498 -17.60 -16.42 -59.16
CA ASN A 498 -16.84 -16.10 -60.38
C ASN A 498 -15.49 -16.83 -60.38
N GLN A 499 -14.99 -17.17 -61.56
CA GLN A 499 -13.66 -17.73 -61.77
C GLN A 499 -12.77 -16.70 -62.47
N LEU A 500 -11.60 -16.46 -61.89
CA LEU A 500 -10.55 -15.62 -62.45
C LEU A 500 -9.32 -16.48 -62.78
N ASP A 501 -8.99 -16.58 -64.08
CA ASP A 501 -7.77 -17.24 -64.50
C ASP A 501 -6.57 -16.36 -64.21
N VAL A 502 -5.67 -16.87 -63.38
CA VAL A 502 -4.43 -16.21 -62.94
C VAL A 502 -3.19 -17.05 -63.36
N SER A 503 -3.36 -18.00 -64.31
CA SER A 503 -2.27 -18.87 -64.77
C SER A 503 -1.13 -18.09 -65.42
N SER A 504 -1.42 -16.96 -66.06
CA SER A 504 -0.43 -16.09 -66.69
C SER A 504 0.37 -15.23 -65.72
N LEU A 505 -0.03 -15.16 -64.44
CA LEU A 505 0.70 -14.38 -63.44
C LEU A 505 1.94 -15.13 -62.96
N LEU A 506 3.03 -14.43 -62.81
CA LEU A 506 4.25 -14.95 -62.19
C LEU A 506 4.03 -15.28 -60.71
N LYS A 507 4.84 -16.20 -60.17
CA LYS A 507 4.83 -16.47 -58.73
C LYS A 507 5.12 -15.21 -57.96
N GLY A 508 4.28 -14.91 -56.95
CA GLY A 508 4.41 -13.68 -56.19
C GLY A 508 3.17 -13.30 -55.41
N VAL A 509 3.20 -12.10 -54.82
CA VAL A 509 2.09 -11.51 -54.05
C VAL A 509 1.40 -10.45 -54.89
N TYR A 510 0.09 -10.54 -54.97
CA TYR A 510 -0.78 -9.62 -55.72
C TYR A 510 -1.85 -9.04 -54.79
N ILE A 511 -2.31 -7.84 -55.14
CA ILE A 511 -3.43 -7.17 -54.49
C ILE A 511 -4.63 -7.23 -55.45
N ILE A 512 -5.72 -7.80 -54.96
CA ILE A 512 -6.99 -7.83 -55.69
C ILE A 512 -7.94 -6.87 -55.03
N LYS A 513 -8.42 -5.90 -55.78
CA LYS A 513 -9.43 -4.96 -55.33
C LYS A 513 -10.77 -5.34 -55.96
N VAL A 514 -11.78 -5.53 -55.12
CA VAL A 514 -13.18 -5.75 -55.56
C VAL A 514 -14.07 -4.71 -54.93
N ASN A 515 -14.56 -3.80 -55.71
CA ASN A 515 -15.22 -2.55 -55.23
C ASN A 515 -14.31 -1.82 -54.22
N ASN A 516 -14.80 -1.65 -53.01
CA ASN A 516 -14.03 -1.00 -51.92
C ASN A 516 -13.22 -2.00 -51.08
N SER A 517 -13.28 -3.30 -51.35
CA SER A 517 -12.57 -4.35 -50.60
C SER A 517 -11.26 -4.75 -51.28
N THR A 518 -10.21 -4.95 -50.46
CA THR A 518 -8.86 -5.31 -50.94
C THR A 518 -8.41 -6.64 -50.34
N PHE A 519 -7.89 -7.53 -51.17
CA PHE A 519 -7.45 -8.88 -50.77
C PHE A 519 -6.01 -9.09 -51.21
N LYS A 520 -5.18 -9.58 -50.28
CA LYS A 520 -3.84 -10.07 -50.60
C LYS A 520 -3.92 -11.53 -51.09
N VAL A 521 -3.41 -11.80 -52.28
CA VAL A 521 -3.41 -13.14 -52.86
C VAL A 521 -1.99 -13.56 -53.19
N ILE A 522 -1.64 -14.81 -52.86
CA ILE A 522 -0.34 -15.41 -53.11
C ILE A 522 -0.46 -16.36 -54.31
N LYS A 523 0.24 -16.08 -55.41
CA LYS A 523 0.38 -16.95 -56.61
C LYS A 523 1.55 -17.89 -56.37
N LYS A 524 1.31 -19.21 -56.48
CA LYS A 524 2.32 -20.27 -56.42
C LYS A 524 2.96 -20.57 -57.75
#